data_6ab79647ebcc763e32d6330ca8757b4f
#
_entry.id   6ab79647ebcc763e32d6330ca8757b4f
#
_cell.length_a   1.000
_cell.length_b   1.000
_cell.length_c   1.000
_cell.angle_alpha   90.00
_cell.angle_beta   90.00
_cell.angle_gamma   90.00
#
_symmetry.space_group_name_H-M   'P 1'
#
loop_
_entity.id
_entity.type
_entity.pdbx_description
1 polymer ?
#
loop_
_entity_poly.entity_id
_entity_poly.type
_entity_poly.pdbx_seq_one_letter_code
_entity_poly.pdbx_strand_id
1 'polypeptide(L)' 'MSIEENEQYQRKAAELRIEHRDLDDVISRLARDPQADQFQVKRLKKRKLHLKDQIAWLE' A
#
# COMPACT_ATOMS: atom_id res chain seq x y z
N MET A 1 1.81 11.03 24.14
CA MET A 1 1.15 9.89 23.47
C MET A 1 1.10 8.72 24.46
N SER A 2 -0.06 8.11 24.65
CA SER A 2 -0.21 6.97 25.54
C SER A 2 0.33 5.69 24.88
N ILE A 3 0.54 4.65 25.70
CA ILE A 3 0.96 3.33 25.19
C ILE A 3 -0.10 2.77 24.22
N GLU A 4 -1.39 2.95 24.53
CA GLU A 4 -2.49 2.49 23.68
C GLU A 4 -2.49 3.18 22.34
N GLU A 5 -2.29 4.50 22.29
CA GLU A 5 -2.21 5.25 21.04
C GLU A 5 -1.01 4.79 20.21
N ASN A 6 0.13 4.58 20.84
CA ASN A 6 1.32 4.10 20.16
C ASN A 6 1.10 2.72 19.55
N GLU A 7 0.45 1.82 20.27
CA GLU A 7 0.11 0.48 19.76
C GLU A 7 -0.85 0.56 18.58
N GLN A 8 -1.83 1.46 18.62
CA GLN A 8 -2.76 1.66 17.52
C GLN A 8 -2.05 2.15 16.26
N TYR A 9 -1.12 3.11 16.39
CA TYR A 9 -0.34 3.60 15.26
C TYR A 9 0.54 2.51 14.68
N GLN A 10 1.20 1.70 15.52
CA GLN A 10 2.03 0.60 15.06
C GLN A 10 1.23 -0.46 14.33
N ARG A 11 0.04 -0.79 14.84
CA ARG A 11 -0.87 -1.75 14.22
C ARG A 11 -1.34 -1.25 12.87
N LYS A 12 -1.71 0.04 12.80
CA LYS A 12 -2.15 0.65 11.55
C LYS A 12 -1.03 0.66 10.51
N ALA A 13 0.18 1.00 10.92
CA ALA A 13 1.33 0.99 10.04
C ALA A 13 1.61 -0.43 9.50
N ALA A 14 1.50 -1.44 10.36
CA ALA A 14 1.69 -2.84 9.95
C ALA A 14 0.64 -3.26 8.93
N GLU A 15 -0.63 -2.90 9.13
CA GLU A 15 -1.72 -3.19 8.20
C GLU A 15 -1.46 -2.53 6.84
N LEU A 16 -1.03 -1.27 6.84
CA LEU A 16 -0.73 -0.54 5.62
C LEU A 16 0.45 -1.14 4.86
N ARG A 17 1.46 -1.65 5.58
CA ARG A 17 2.60 -2.32 4.94
C ARG A 17 2.17 -3.60 4.24
N ILE A 18 1.27 -4.36 4.85
CA ILE A 18 0.72 -5.58 4.24
C ILE A 18 -0.05 -5.21 2.97
N GLU A 19 -0.93 -4.22 3.04
CA GLU A 19 -1.68 -3.76 1.86
C GLU A 19 -0.74 -3.29 0.75
N HIS A 20 0.28 -2.54 1.10
CA HIS A 20 1.27 -2.04 0.15
C HIS A 20 1.98 -3.20 -0.56
N ARG A 21 2.38 -4.23 0.20
CA ARG A 21 3.06 -5.40 -0.33
C ARG A 21 2.16 -6.19 -1.27
N ASP A 22 0.91 -6.44 -0.84
CA ASP A 22 -0.06 -7.17 -1.66
C ASP A 22 -0.35 -6.42 -2.96
N LEU A 23 -0.50 -5.11 -2.87
CA LEU A 23 -0.75 -4.27 -4.03
C LEU A 23 0.44 -4.26 -4.98
N ASP A 24 1.66 -4.23 -4.44
CA ASP A 24 2.88 -4.30 -5.24
C ASP A 24 2.96 -5.63 -6.02
N ASP A 25 2.59 -6.74 -5.39
CA ASP A 25 2.53 -8.05 -6.05
C ASP A 25 1.53 -8.05 -7.20
N VAL A 26 0.32 -7.51 -6.98
CA VAL A 26 -0.72 -7.42 -8.01
C VAL A 26 -0.23 -6.57 -9.17
N ILE A 27 0.35 -5.42 -8.90
CA ILE A 27 0.88 -4.51 -9.92
C ILE A 27 1.97 -5.22 -10.75
N SER A 28 2.87 -5.93 -10.08
CA SER A 28 3.95 -6.66 -10.75
C SER A 28 3.41 -7.74 -11.70
N ARG A 29 2.36 -8.44 -11.28
CA ARG A 29 1.71 -9.45 -12.13
C ARG A 29 1.03 -8.81 -13.34
N LEU A 30 0.28 -7.73 -13.12
CA LEU A 30 -0.41 -7.02 -14.18
C LEU A 30 0.56 -6.40 -15.18
N ALA A 31 1.72 -5.93 -14.71
CA ALA A 31 2.73 -5.35 -15.57
C ALA A 31 3.32 -6.36 -16.55
N ARG A 32 3.24 -7.66 -16.22
CA ARG A 32 3.72 -8.75 -17.10
C ARG A 32 2.65 -9.25 -18.04
N ASP A 33 1.40 -8.86 -17.84
CA ASP A 33 0.28 -9.31 -18.65
C ASP A 33 0.02 -8.31 -19.77
N PRO A 34 0.24 -8.69 -21.06
CA PRO A 34 0.01 -7.76 -22.18
C PRO A 34 -1.45 -7.42 -22.36
N GLN A 35 -2.36 -8.18 -21.73
CA GLN A 35 -3.80 -7.95 -21.81
C GLN A 35 -4.35 -7.13 -20.65
N ALA A 36 -3.50 -6.74 -19.71
CA ALA A 36 -3.94 -5.99 -18.54
C ALA A 36 -4.43 -4.60 -18.92
N ASP A 37 -5.48 -4.16 -18.23
CA ASP A 37 -6.03 -2.81 -18.39
C ASP A 37 -5.05 -1.79 -17.82
N GLN A 38 -4.49 -0.95 -18.68
CA GLN A 38 -3.50 0.05 -18.28
C GLN A 38 -4.09 1.11 -17.35
N PHE A 39 -5.37 1.40 -17.46
CA PHE A 39 -6.03 2.31 -16.53
C PHE A 39 -6.11 1.73 -15.13
N GLN A 40 -6.38 0.43 -15.04
CA GLN A 40 -6.38 -0.27 -13.77
C GLN A 40 -4.98 -0.25 -13.14
N VAL A 41 -3.95 -0.52 -13.92
CA VAL A 41 -2.56 -0.49 -13.46
C VAL A 41 -2.21 0.90 -12.91
N LYS A 42 -2.59 1.95 -13.61
CA LYS A 42 -2.34 3.33 -13.16
C LYS A 42 -3.03 3.63 -11.84
N ARG A 43 -4.29 3.21 -11.69
CA ARG A 43 -5.04 3.41 -10.45
C ARG A 43 -4.40 2.67 -9.28
N LEU A 44 -3.94 1.44 -9.52
CA LEU A 44 -3.28 0.64 -8.48
C LEU A 44 -1.94 1.25 -8.08
N LYS A 45 -1.18 1.76 -9.01
CA LYS A 45 0.07 2.46 -8.73
C LYS A 45 -0.16 3.72 -7.89
N LYS A 46 -1.21 4.46 -8.20
CA LYS A 46 -1.59 5.64 -7.44
C LYS A 46 -1.97 5.26 -6.01
N ARG A 47 -2.77 4.20 -5.85
CA ARG A 47 -3.14 3.69 -4.52
C ARG A 47 -1.90 3.26 -3.74
N LYS A 48 -0.97 2.57 -4.38
CA LYS A 48 0.29 2.16 -3.77
C LYS A 48 1.07 3.36 -3.24
N LEU A 49 1.14 4.44 -4.03
CA LEU A 49 1.81 5.67 -3.63
C LEU A 49 1.14 6.30 -2.40
N HIS A 50 -0.20 6.32 -2.37
CA HIS A 50 -0.94 6.83 -1.22
C HIS A 50 -0.65 6.01 0.04
N LEU A 51 -0.60 4.68 -0.09
CA LEU A 51 -0.26 3.81 1.05
C LEU A 51 1.14 4.08 1.55
N LYS A 52 2.10 4.25 0.65
CA LYS A 52 3.48 4.56 1.00
C LYS A 52 3.56 5.88 1.76
N ASP A 53 2.83 6.89 1.30
CA ASP A 53 2.80 8.19 1.96
C ASP A 53 2.20 8.10 3.35
N GLN A 54 1.13 7.32 3.52
CA GLN A 54 0.50 7.10 4.82
C GLN A 54 1.45 6.38 5.78
N ILE A 55 2.15 5.37 5.32
CA ILE A 55 3.13 4.64 6.12
C ILE A 55 4.24 5.58 6.58
N ALA A 56 4.78 6.39 5.67
CA ALA A 56 5.82 7.35 5.98
C ALA A 56 5.34 8.37 7.02
N TRP A 57 4.09 8.76 6.94
CA TRP A 57 3.50 9.71 7.88
C TRP A 57 3.38 9.12 9.29
N LEU A 58 3.09 7.80 9.39
CA LEU A 58 2.94 7.11 10.66
C LEU A 58 4.27 6.71 11.31
N GLU A 59 5.31 6.63 10.53
CA GLU A 59 6.65 6.32 11.01
C GLU A 59 7.41 7.59 11.38
#